data_f0bfd049af90db4767a3bbb7900fb109
#
_entry.id   f0bfd049af90db4767a3bbb7900fb109
#
_cell.length_a   1.000
_cell.length_b   1.000
_cell.length_c   1.000
_cell.angle_alpha   90.00
_cell.angle_beta   90.00
_cell.angle_gamma   90.00
#
_symmetry.space_group_name_H-M   'P 1'
#
loop_
_entity.id
_entity.type
_entity.pdbx_description
1 polymer ?
#
loop_
_entity_poly.entity_id
_entity_poly.type
_entity_poly.pdbx_seq_one_letter_code
_entity_poly.pdbx_strand_id
1 'polypeptide(L)'
;MKVYNWGKTIIISGVLKYGAKFPSENVLMRKFGFSRETIRGALEHLENEGLIERVRGSGTYVSFKMEQSSKKKVGLILSYLSDYFFPRLYDGIKSIMDEENIQIELAVTKNSLNEEAHYLEKFLNMNISGIIVEGTKSSFPNPNVRLYERLVKKNIPIIFIHNHYSNLDFDSIEMSDAKCSYELTKLLLENGHRKICGIFKYDDMQGIERYKGFMECMADNDIAIDDDCIRWYSTKDFDYKFSKSSLNSFYKKTKNCTAMIAYNDEIAYKYVDFLNAKSEKFLSNFSMVSFDDAVLGEKDFKIISGAHPKEKLGRLAARNIIKMLNDSDRINHNYSHKFPVIISEGNSVKMIEE
;
A
#
# COMPACT_ATOMS: atom_id res chain seq x y z
N MET A 1 42.16 3.56 -26.62
CA MET A 1 40.80 3.22 -26.20
C MET A 1 40.66 1.97 -25.30
N LYS A 2 41.27 0.81 -25.56
CA LYS A 2 41.07 -0.39 -24.69
C LYS A 2 41.45 -0.20 -23.23
N VAL A 3 42.57 0.45 -22.91
CA VAL A 3 43.05 0.69 -21.51
C VAL A 3 42.12 1.68 -20.79
N TYR A 4 41.74 2.75 -21.45
CA TYR A 4 40.78 3.73 -20.94
C TYR A 4 39.42 3.09 -20.63
N ASN A 5 38.83 2.34 -21.58
CA ASN A 5 37.54 1.67 -21.36
C ASN A 5 37.61 0.67 -20.21
N TRP A 6 38.68 -0.13 -20.14
CA TRP A 6 38.88 -1.06 -19.03
C TRP A 6 39.02 -0.32 -17.68
N GLY A 7 39.86 0.72 -17.62
CA GLY A 7 40.05 1.52 -16.43
C GLY A 7 38.73 2.16 -15.95
N LYS A 8 38.00 2.79 -16.87
CA LYS A 8 36.68 3.36 -16.60
C LYS A 8 35.69 2.31 -16.09
N THR A 9 35.62 1.14 -16.69
CA THR A 9 34.73 0.06 -16.27
C THR A 9 35.01 -0.40 -14.85
N ILE A 10 36.29 -0.69 -14.48
CA ILE A 10 36.62 -1.20 -13.14
C ILE A 10 36.45 -0.16 -12.03
N ILE A 11 36.52 1.14 -12.37
CA ILE A 11 36.27 2.23 -11.43
C ILE A 11 34.75 2.42 -11.26
N ILE A 12 34.01 2.55 -12.35
CA ILE A 12 32.55 2.79 -12.30
C ILE A 12 31.79 1.56 -11.75
N SER A 13 32.28 0.33 -12.00
CA SER A 13 31.70 -0.89 -11.41
C SER A 13 32.05 -1.10 -9.94
N GLY A 14 32.89 -0.26 -9.34
CA GLY A 14 33.30 -0.35 -7.94
C GLY A 14 34.31 -1.47 -7.64
N VAL A 15 34.86 -2.13 -8.66
CA VAL A 15 35.94 -3.12 -8.52
C VAL A 15 37.18 -2.45 -7.93
N LEU A 16 37.50 -1.23 -8.38
CA LEU A 16 38.48 -0.36 -7.72
C LEU A 16 37.73 0.78 -7.01
N LYS A 17 37.82 0.80 -5.66
CA LYS A 17 37.14 1.78 -4.81
C LYS A 17 37.91 3.09 -4.76
N TYR A 18 37.24 4.18 -4.35
CA TYR A 18 37.83 5.46 -4.05
C TYR A 18 39.05 5.29 -3.12
N GLY A 19 40.14 5.98 -3.45
CA GLY A 19 41.42 5.90 -2.73
C GLY A 19 42.25 4.63 -3.01
N ALA A 20 41.71 3.65 -3.76
CA ALA A 20 42.48 2.47 -4.15
C ALA A 20 43.60 2.85 -5.13
N LYS A 21 44.75 2.18 -5.01
CA LYS A 21 45.87 2.41 -5.92
C LYS A 21 45.58 1.83 -7.30
N PHE A 22 45.60 2.66 -8.34
CA PHE A 22 45.42 2.25 -9.73
C PHE A 22 46.70 1.58 -10.24
N PRO A 23 46.62 0.58 -11.13
CA PRO A 23 47.79 -0.10 -11.65
C PRO A 23 48.79 0.84 -12.34
N SER A 24 50.08 0.65 -12.07
CA SER A 24 51.16 1.49 -12.63
C SER A 24 51.30 1.33 -14.14
N GLU A 25 51.93 2.32 -14.81
CA GLU A 25 52.18 2.28 -16.26
C GLU A 25 52.81 0.95 -16.68
N ASN A 26 53.81 0.46 -15.92
CA ASN A 26 54.52 -0.78 -16.22
C ASN A 26 53.62 -2.04 -16.12
N VAL A 27 52.69 -2.04 -15.18
CA VAL A 27 51.71 -3.12 -15.04
C VAL A 27 50.74 -3.11 -16.21
N LEU A 28 50.27 -1.91 -16.60
CA LEU A 28 49.34 -1.74 -17.73
C LEU A 28 50.02 -2.09 -19.07
N MET A 29 51.29 -1.70 -19.27
CA MET A 29 52.06 -2.10 -20.46
C MET A 29 52.15 -3.61 -20.59
N ARG A 30 52.44 -4.31 -19.49
CA ARG A 30 52.52 -5.79 -19.47
C ARG A 30 51.16 -6.44 -19.71
N LYS A 31 50.10 -5.87 -19.15
CA LYS A 31 48.74 -6.41 -19.26
C LYS A 31 48.16 -6.26 -20.65
N PHE A 32 48.37 -5.10 -21.28
CA PHE A 32 47.71 -4.73 -22.54
C PHE A 32 48.59 -4.78 -23.78
N GLY A 33 49.92 -4.90 -23.60
CA GLY A 33 50.88 -4.95 -24.72
C GLY A 33 51.07 -3.63 -25.48
N PHE A 34 50.70 -2.49 -24.87
CA PHE A 34 50.81 -1.17 -25.51
C PHE A 34 52.07 -0.43 -25.08
N SER A 35 52.50 0.55 -25.93
CA SER A 35 53.61 1.45 -25.62
C SER A 35 53.29 2.33 -24.40
N ARG A 36 54.36 2.83 -23.74
CA ARG A 36 54.23 3.76 -22.60
C ARG A 36 53.44 4.99 -22.96
N GLU A 37 53.61 5.53 -24.14
CA GLU A 37 52.92 6.71 -24.62
C GLU A 37 51.40 6.46 -24.76
N THR A 38 51.02 5.31 -25.33
CA THR A 38 49.61 4.88 -25.41
C THR A 38 48.96 4.71 -24.03
N ILE A 39 49.70 4.13 -23.08
CA ILE A 39 49.23 3.98 -21.68
C ILE A 39 49.06 5.34 -21.03
N ARG A 40 50.03 6.27 -21.20
CA ARG A 40 49.94 7.63 -20.63
C ARG A 40 48.78 8.40 -21.16
N GLY A 41 48.48 8.36 -22.46
CA GLY A 41 47.32 8.99 -23.05
C GLY A 41 45.99 8.45 -22.48
N ALA A 42 45.89 7.13 -22.29
CA ALA A 42 44.72 6.53 -21.67
C ALA A 42 44.52 6.95 -20.20
N LEU A 43 45.63 7.08 -19.43
CA LEU A 43 45.58 7.55 -18.03
C LEU A 43 45.24 9.04 -17.97
N GLU A 44 45.72 9.85 -18.91
CA GLU A 44 45.40 11.26 -18.99
C GLU A 44 43.89 11.49 -19.26
N HIS A 45 43.30 10.68 -20.13
CA HIS A 45 41.85 10.70 -20.33
C HIS A 45 41.06 10.34 -19.06
N LEU A 46 41.50 9.31 -18.31
CA LEU A 46 40.86 8.95 -17.04
C LEU A 46 41.01 10.06 -15.99
N GLU A 47 42.15 10.76 -15.97
CA GLU A 47 42.44 11.86 -15.06
C GLU A 47 41.61 13.09 -15.40
N ASN A 48 41.49 13.44 -16.70
CA ASN A 48 40.66 14.53 -17.19
C ASN A 48 39.16 14.34 -16.90
N GLU A 49 38.72 13.08 -16.82
CA GLU A 49 37.36 12.73 -16.40
C GLU A 49 37.19 12.67 -14.86
N GLY A 50 38.26 12.94 -14.08
CA GLY A 50 38.23 12.91 -12.63
C GLY A 50 38.11 11.48 -12.04
N LEU A 51 38.39 10.45 -12.84
CA LEU A 51 38.29 9.06 -12.41
C LEU A 51 39.50 8.59 -11.59
N ILE A 52 40.68 9.16 -11.88
CA ILE A 52 41.93 8.93 -11.18
C ILE A 52 42.66 10.24 -10.91
N GLU A 53 43.55 10.24 -9.93
CA GLU A 53 44.49 11.33 -9.67
C GLU A 53 45.93 10.80 -9.58
N ARG A 54 46.89 11.56 -10.06
CA ARG A 54 48.35 11.24 -9.97
C ARG A 54 48.99 11.98 -8.82
N VAL A 55 49.47 11.25 -7.84
CA VAL A 55 50.19 11.81 -6.70
C VAL A 55 51.68 11.66 -6.93
N ARG A 56 52.39 12.77 -7.09
CA ARG A 56 53.83 12.81 -7.40
C ARG A 56 54.62 12.02 -6.37
N GLY A 57 55.39 11.01 -6.82
CA GLY A 57 56.19 10.15 -5.95
C GLY A 57 55.46 9.00 -5.27
N SER A 58 54.11 8.96 -5.33
CA SER A 58 53.29 7.93 -4.66
C SER A 58 52.58 7.00 -5.60
N GLY A 59 52.13 7.50 -6.74
CA GLY A 59 51.43 6.68 -7.76
C GLY A 59 50.10 7.32 -8.24
N THR A 60 49.31 6.50 -8.88
CA THR A 60 47.96 6.88 -9.37
C THR A 60 46.92 6.25 -8.47
N TYR A 61 45.90 6.99 -8.09
CA TYR A 61 44.83 6.55 -7.20
C TYR A 61 43.47 6.85 -7.81
N VAL A 62 42.44 6.08 -7.46
CA VAL A 62 41.06 6.34 -7.87
C VAL A 62 40.55 7.56 -7.11
N SER A 63 40.27 8.64 -7.84
CA SER A 63 39.69 9.89 -7.34
C SER A 63 38.18 9.93 -7.52
N PHE A 64 37.63 9.05 -8.33
CA PHE A 64 36.19 8.91 -8.53
C PHE A 64 35.56 8.37 -7.25
N LYS A 65 34.94 9.27 -6.50
CA LYS A 65 33.96 8.88 -5.51
C LYS A 65 32.74 8.42 -6.32
N MET A 66 32.53 7.11 -6.35
CA MET A 66 31.20 6.63 -6.68
C MET A 66 30.30 7.32 -5.66
N GLU A 67 29.67 8.44 -6.04
CA GLU A 67 28.46 8.82 -5.37
C GLU A 67 27.60 7.57 -5.44
N GLN A 68 27.46 6.89 -4.32
CA GLN A 68 26.37 5.97 -4.10
C GLN A 68 25.11 6.82 -4.01
N SER A 69 24.76 7.47 -5.09
CA SER A 69 23.42 7.80 -5.43
C SER A 69 22.75 6.49 -5.93
N SER A 70 22.86 5.42 -5.13
CA SER A 70 21.79 4.46 -5.16
C SER A 70 20.59 5.25 -4.62
N LYS A 71 19.74 5.72 -5.54
CA LYS A 71 18.48 6.34 -5.16
C LYS A 71 17.92 5.52 -4.02
N LYS A 72 17.62 6.17 -2.90
CA LYS A 72 16.94 5.48 -1.81
C LYS A 72 15.74 4.74 -2.44
N LYS A 73 15.51 3.50 -2.04
CA LYS A 73 14.39 2.71 -2.51
C LYS A 73 13.45 2.45 -1.36
N VAL A 74 12.18 2.71 -1.55
CA VAL A 74 11.12 2.35 -0.60
C VAL A 74 10.28 1.25 -1.19
N GLY A 75 10.15 0.13 -0.47
CA GLY A 75 9.23 -0.94 -0.80
C GLY A 75 7.79 -0.49 -0.54
N LEU A 76 6.89 -0.79 -1.46
CA LEU A 76 5.45 -0.59 -1.31
C LEU A 76 4.74 -1.92 -1.51
N ILE A 77 4.23 -2.49 -0.42
CA ILE A 77 3.44 -3.74 -0.43
C ILE A 77 1.97 -3.37 -0.38
N LEU A 78 1.20 -3.84 -1.37
CA LEU A 78 -0.25 -3.67 -1.45
C LEU A 78 -0.94 -5.01 -1.63
N SER A 79 -2.16 -5.13 -1.12
CA SER A 79 -2.98 -6.34 -1.28
C SER A 79 -3.50 -6.47 -2.71
N TYR A 80 -3.96 -5.36 -3.32
CA TYR A 80 -4.55 -5.34 -4.66
C TYR A 80 -4.19 -4.07 -5.42
N LEU A 81 -4.31 -4.16 -6.75
CA LEU A 81 -4.34 -3.02 -7.66
C LEU A 81 -5.75 -2.88 -8.20
N SER A 82 -6.63 -2.20 -7.47
CA SER A 82 -7.98 -1.88 -7.96
C SER A 82 -7.96 -0.62 -8.82
N ASP A 83 -8.78 -0.60 -9.87
CA ASP A 83 -8.78 0.48 -10.85
C ASP A 83 -9.21 1.85 -10.27
N TYR A 84 -10.02 1.85 -9.21
CA TYR A 84 -10.55 3.09 -8.63
C TYR A 84 -9.81 3.55 -7.36
N PHE A 85 -9.16 2.64 -6.64
CA PHE A 85 -8.52 2.91 -5.35
C PHE A 85 -7.02 3.14 -5.48
N PHE A 86 -6.33 2.20 -6.13
CA PHE A 86 -4.88 2.18 -6.27
C PHE A 86 -4.29 3.43 -6.92
N PRO A 87 -4.81 3.94 -8.06
CA PRO A 87 -4.16 5.07 -8.74
C PRO A 87 -3.99 6.29 -7.83
N ARG A 88 -5.05 6.70 -7.12
CA ARG A 88 -5.00 7.88 -6.25
C ARG A 88 -4.09 7.70 -5.04
N LEU A 89 -4.08 6.50 -4.44
CA LEU A 89 -3.17 6.17 -3.34
C LEU A 89 -1.71 6.21 -3.83
N TYR A 90 -1.45 5.53 -4.94
CA TYR A 90 -0.12 5.47 -5.55
C TYR A 90 0.39 6.84 -5.98
N ASP A 91 -0.45 7.66 -6.62
CA ASP A 91 -0.12 9.02 -7.03
C ASP A 91 0.25 9.87 -5.81
N GLY A 92 -0.48 9.72 -4.70
CA GLY A 92 -0.15 10.37 -3.44
C GLY A 92 1.23 9.99 -2.92
N ILE A 93 1.55 8.69 -2.89
CA ILE A 93 2.87 8.19 -2.49
C ILE A 93 3.94 8.67 -3.47
N LYS A 94 3.71 8.46 -4.76
CA LYS A 94 4.66 8.75 -5.83
C LYS A 94 5.05 10.23 -5.86
N SER A 95 4.09 11.14 -5.71
CA SER A 95 4.37 12.58 -5.74
C SER A 95 5.43 13.00 -4.70
N ILE A 96 5.34 12.45 -3.48
CA ILE A 96 6.30 12.75 -2.40
C ILE A 96 7.63 12.03 -2.62
N MET A 97 7.60 10.79 -3.11
CA MET A 97 8.83 10.04 -3.40
C MET A 97 9.64 10.65 -4.54
N ASP A 98 8.96 11.18 -5.57
CA ASP A 98 9.60 11.87 -6.69
C ASP A 98 10.26 13.19 -6.23
N GLU A 99 9.59 13.99 -5.36
CA GLU A 99 10.16 15.21 -4.76
C GLU A 99 11.48 14.94 -4.04
N GLU A 100 11.60 13.79 -3.36
CA GLU A 100 12.77 13.37 -2.60
C GLU A 100 13.73 12.46 -3.40
N ASN A 101 13.49 12.28 -4.69
CA ASN A 101 14.27 11.40 -5.59
C ASN A 101 14.40 9.96 -5.06
N ILE A 102 13.34 9.43 -4.46
CA ILE A 102 13.23 8.06 -3.93
C ILE A 102 12.50 7.18 -4.93
N GLN A 103 13.05 6.00 -5.22
CA GLN A 103 12.42 5.00 -6.10
C GLN A 103 11.44 4.13 -5.30
N ILE A 104 10.27 3.85 -5.89
CA ILE A 104 9.30 2.90 -5.33
C ILE A 104 9.55 1.51 -5.95
N GLU A 105 9.70 0.50 -5.09
CA GLU A 105 9.67 -0.91 -5.49
C GLU A 105 8.32 -1.49 -5.11
N LEU A 106 7.43 -1.64 -6.09
CA LEU A 106 6.05 -2.10 -5.89
C LEU A 106 5.99 -3.63 -5.79
N ALA A 107 5.21 -4.11 -4.83
CA ALA A 107 4.88 -5.51 -4.58
C ALA A 107 3.37 -5.67 -4.38
N VAL A 108 2.76 -6.67 -5.02
CA VAL A 108 1.32 -6.93 -4.93
C VAL A 108 1.10 -8.35 -4.43
N THR A 109 0.54 -8.48 -3.23
CA THR A 109 0.40 -9.79 -2.57
C THR A 109 -0.84 -10.57 -3.01
N LYS A 110 -1.81 -9.93 -3.64
CA LYS A 110 -3.14 -10.52 -3.93
C LYS A 110 -3.78 -11.14 -2.69
N ASN A 111 -3.54 -10.52 -1.54
CA ASN A 111 -3.96 -10.99 -0.22
C ASN A 111 -3.45 -12.41 0.13
N SER A 112 -2.26 -12.79 -0.37
CA SER A 112 -1.59 -14.07 -0.12
C SER A 112 -0.40 -13.89 0.82
N LEU A 113 -0.43 -14.56 1.98
CA LEU A 113 0.67 -14.52 2.96
C LEU A 113 1.99 -15.11 2.41
N ASN A 114 1.91 -16.03 1.43
CA ASN A 114 3.10 -16.54 0.76
C ASN A 114 3.74 -15.48 -0.16
N GLU A 115 2.91 -14.71 -0.89
CA GLU A 115 3.39 -13.60 -1.70
C GLU A 115 3.99 -12.50 -0.82
N GLU A 116 3.36 -12.18 0.30
CA GLU A 116 3.93 -11.24 1.26
C GLU A 116 5.30 -11.72 1.76
N ALA A 117 5.44 -12.99 2.17
CA ALA A 117 6.71 -13.56 2.58
C ALA A 117 7.77 -13.46 1.47
N HIS A 118 7.39 -13.80 0.23
CA HIS A 118 8.27 -13.70 -0.93
C HIS A 118 8.80 -12.27 -1.13
N TYR A 119 7.91 -11.26 -1.08
CA TYR A 119 8.32 -9.87 -1.26
C TYR A 119 9.13 -9.33 -0.08
N LEU A 120 8.82 -9.71 1.17
CA LEU A 120 9.62 -9.36 2.33
C LEU A 120 11.04 -9.95 2.23
N GLU A 121 11.19 -11.21 1.80
CA GLU A 121 12.50 -11.82 1.54
C GLU A 121 13.25 -11.11 0.41
N LYS A 122 12.56 -10.77 -0.69
CA LYS A 122 13.12 -9.97 -1.78
C LYS A 122 13.66 -8.64 -1.24
N PHE A 123 12.89 -7.93 -0.43
CA PHE A 123 13.28 -6.65 0.15
C PHE A 123 14.44 -6.77 1.15
N LEU A 124 14.51 -7.86 1.91
CA LEU A 124 15.65 -8.18 2.76
C LEU A 124 16.97 -8.34 1.97
N ASN A 125 16.89 -8.82 0.73
CA ASN A 125 18.04 -9.04 -0.16
C ASN A 125 18.32 -7.84 -1.08
N MET A 126 17.38 -6.90 -1.19
CA MET A 126 17.56 -5.62 -1.87
C MET A 126 18.06 -4.54 -0.92
N ASN A 127 18.67 -3.50 -1.46
CA ASN A 127 19.05 -2.32 -0.67
C ASN A 127 17.84 -1.37 -0.51
N ILE A 128 16.79 -1.86 0.20
CA ILE A 128 15.60 -1.08 0.52
C ILE A 128 15.88 -0.22 1.73
N SER A 129 15.48 1.05 1.67
CA SER A 129 15.68 2.03 2.76
C SER A 129 14.53 2.02 3.76
N GLY A 130 13.30 1.77 3.32
CA GLY A 130 12.10 1.72 4.16
C GLY A 130 10.97 0.97 3.45
N ILE A 131 9.88 0.64 4.14
CA ILE A 131 8.75 -0.11 3.59
C ILE A 131 7.43 0.49 4.04
N ILE A 132 6.51 0.70 3.08
CA ILE A 132 5.10 1.00 3.31
C ILE A 132 4.33 -0.29 3.04
N VAL A 133 3.48 -0.72 3.98
CA VAL A 133 2.80 -2.03 3.91
C VAL A 133 1.30 -1.88 4.08
N GLU A 134 0.52 -2.38 3.15
CA GLU A 134 -0.86 -2.77 3.39
C GLU A 134 -0.87 -4.24 3.83
N GLY A 135 -1.40 -4.50 5.03
CA GLY A 135 -1.35 -5.84 5.63
C GLY A 135 -2.15 -6.87 4.85
N THR A 136 -1.54 -8.01 4.59
CA THR A 136 -2.15 -9.16 3.90
C THR A 136 -2.96 -10.00 4.90
N LYS A 137 -4.24 -10.29 4.61
CA LYS A 137 -5.14 -11.00 5.53
C LYS A 137 -5.07 -10.45 6.96
N SER A 138 -5.16 -9.15 7.06
CA SER A 138 -4.81 -8.37 8.25
C SER A 138 -5.69 -8.64 9.47
N SER A 139 -6.85 -9.29 9.30
CA SER A 139 -7.68 -9.73 10.43
C SER A 139 -7.12 -10.93 11.20
N PHE A 140 -6.13 -11.62 10.64
CA PHE A 140 -5.48 -12.78 11.28
C PHE A 140 -4.07 -12.42 11.76
N PRO A 141 -3.58 -13.11 12.81
CA PRO A 141 -2.18 -13.00 13.20
C PRO A 141 -1.26 -13.34 12.02
N ASN A 142 -0.25 -12.51 11.76
CA ASN A 142 0.64 -12.72 10.64
C ASN A 142 1.70 -13.78 10.96
N PRO A 143 1.85 -14.84 10.14
CA PRO A 143 2.91 -15.85 10.32
C PRO A 143 4.30 -15.35 9.91
N ASN A 144 4.41 -14.24 9.18
CA ASN A 144 5.66 -13.70 8.64
C ASN A 144 6.40 -12.79 9.63
N VAL A 145 6.04 -12.80 10.91
CA VAL A 145 6.62 -11.94 11.99
C VAL A 145 8.15 -11.92 11.92
N ARG A 146 8.78 -13.08 11.76
CA ARG A 146 10.25 -13.20 11.71
C ARG A 146 10.88 -12.42 10.54
N LEU A 147 10.17 -12.25 9.43
CA LEU A 147 10.65 -11.46 8.30
C LEU A 147 10.61 -9.96 8.63
N TYR A 148 9.55 -9.49 9.27
CA TYR A 148 9.45 -8.13 9.79
C TYR A 148 10.54 -7.85 10.84
N GLU A 149 10.76 -8.75 11.79
CA GLU A 149 11.85 -8.64 12.77
C GLU A 149 13.24 -8.54 12.11
N ARG A 150 13.47 -9.30 11.03
CA ARG A 150 14.74 -9.23 10.28
C ARG A 150 14.92 -7.88 9.58
N LEU A 151 13.84 -7.27 9.06
CA LEU A 151 13.87 -5.93 8.49
C LEU A 151 14.20 -4.88 9.55
N VAL A 152 13.56 -4.97 10.74
CA VAL A 152 13.86 -4.09 11.89
C VAL A 152 15.32 -4.23 12.33
N LYS A 153 15.85 -5.46 12.45
CA LYS A 153 17.27 -5.71 12.77
C LYS A 153 18.24 -5.09 11.75
N LYS A 154 17.81 -4.93 10.49
CA LYS A 154 18.57 -4.20 9.46
C LYS A 154 18.33 -2.69 9.51
N ASN A 155 17.66 -2.19 10.53
CA ASN A 155 17.35 -0.78 10.71
C ASN A 155 16.44 -0.21 9.59
N ILE A 156 15.60 -1.04 8.94
CA ILE A 156 14.67 -0.64 7.90
C ILE A 156 13.34 -0.23 8.57
N PRO A 157 12.93 1.05 8.49
CA PRO A 157 11.65 1.50 9.01
C PRO A 157 10.48 0.92 8.22
N ILE A 158 9.40 0.64 8.94
CA ILE A 158 8.17 0.06 8.39
C ILE A 158 6.99 0.90 8.88
N ILE A 159 6.09 1.24 7.97
CA ILE A 159 4.83 1.90 8.31
C ILE A 159 3.68 1.17 7.60
N PHE A 160 2.62 0.90 8.34
CA PHE A 160 1.42 0.28 7.79
C PHE A 160 0.44 1.32 7.27
N ILE A 161 -0.37 0.94 6.29
CA ILE A 161 -1.47 1.73 5.75
C ILE A 161 -2.75 0.92 5.73
N HIS A 162 -3.90 1.57 5.91
CA HIS A 162 -5.27 1.04 5.97
C HIS A 162 -5.53 0.13 7.18
N ASN A 163 -4.58 -0.70 7.56
CA ASN A 163 -4.65 -1.67 8.63
C ASN A 163 -3.26 -2.02 9.14
N HIS A 164 -3.19 -2.70 10.26
CA HIS A 164 -1.96 -3.28 10.82
C HIS A 164 -2.26 -4.69 11.36
N TYR A 165 -1.22 -5.43 11.69
CA TYR A 165 -1.38 -6.73 12.35
C TYR A 165 -1.40 -6.56 13.86
N SER A 166 -2.38 -7.16 14.54
CA SER A 166 -2.51 -7.09 16.01
C SER A 166 -1.33 -7.70 16.79
N ASN A 167 -0.54 -8.56 16.13
CA ASN A 167 0.64 -9.19 16.71
C ASN A 167 1.97 -8.51 16.34
N LEU A 168 1.92 -7.30 15.72
CA LEU A 168 3.08 -6.48 15.37
C LEU A 168 2.84 -5.05 15.83
N ASP A 169 3.82 -4.49 16.54
CA ASP A 169 3.78 -3.11 17.03
C ASP A 169 4.54 -2.19 16.05
N PHE A 170 3.85 -1.73 15.03
CA PHE A 170 4.35 -0.78 14.04
C PHE A 170 3.41 0.40 13.90
N ASP A 171 3.96 1.55 13.55
CA ASP A 171 3.17 2.70 13.17
C ASP A 171 2.24 2.42 11.99
N SER A 172 1.03 2.98 12.05
CA SER A 172 0.02 2.81 11.01
C SER A 172 -0.73 4.09 10.67
N ILE A 173 -1.13 4.20 9.41
CA ILE A 173 -1.98 5.29 8.91
C ILE A 173 -3.29 4.67 8.44
N GLU A 174 -4.36 4.93 9.19
CA GLU A 174 -5.63 4.22 9.09
C GLU A 174 -6.82 5.15 8.98
N MET A 175 -7.94 4.56 8.60
CA MET A 175 -9.26 5.16 8.73
C MET A 175 -9.88 4.82 10.09
N SER A 176 -10.84 5.62 10.53
CA SER A 176 -11.68 5.30 11.70
C SER A 176 -12.84 4.39 11.28
N ASP A 177 -12.53 3.16 10.77
CA ASP A 177 -13.51 2.27 10.12
C ASP A 177 -14.70 1.92 11.03
N ALA A 178 -14.46 1.55 12.29
CA ALA A 178 -15.55 1.24 13.23
C ALA A 178 -16.46 2.48 13.47
N LYS A 179 -15.84 3.64 13.73
CA LYS A 179 -16.61 4.88 13.92
C LYS A 179 -17.38 5.28 12.67
N CYS A 180 -16.78 5.14 11.49
CA CYS A 180 -17.44 5.42 10.22
C CYS A 180 -18.65 4.49 10.00
N SER A 181 -18.49 3.21 10.28
CA SER A 181 -19.58 2.24 10.18
C SER A 181 -20.71 2.52 11.17
N TYR A 182 -20.36 2.93 12.38
CA TYR A 182 -21.34 3.37 13.38
C TYR A 182 -22.18 4.55 12.87
N GLU A 183 -21.53 5.60 12.35
CA GLU A 183 -22.24 6.80 11.85
C GLU A 183 -23.09 6.48 10.59
N LEU A 184 -22.61 5.62 9.69
CA LEU A 184 -23.39 5.17 8.53
C LEU A 184 -24.61 4.34 8.95
N THR A 185 -24.46 3.47 9.94
CA THR A 185 -25.57 2.69 10.50
C THR A 185 -26.58 3.60 11.20
N LYS A 186 -26.10 4.56 11.98
CA LYS A 186 -26.92 5.55 12.64
C LYS A 186 -27.75 6.37 11.64
N LEU A 187 -27.14 6.77 10.51
CA LEU A 187 -27.86 7.45 9.42
C LEU A 187 -29.03 6.59 8.89
N LEU A 188 -28.84 5.28 8.75
CA LEU A 188 -29.94 4.38 8.35
C LEU A 188 -31.03 4.32 9.42
N LEU A 189 -30.66 4.24 10.71
CA LEU A 189 -31.62 4.20 11.81
C LEU A 189 -32.43 5.51 11.94
N GLU A 190 -31.77 6.67 11.76
CA GLU A 190 -32.41 7.99 11.77
C GLU A 190 -33.41 8.17 10.62
N ASN A 191 -33.24 7.42 9.51
CA ASN A 191 -34.18 7.36 8.39
C ASN A 191 -35.22 6.25 8.53
N GLY A 192 -35.45 5.71 9.72
CA GLY A 192 -36.52 4.75 10.02
C GLY A 192 -36.17 3.27 9.77
N HIS A 193 -35.00 2.95 9.22
CA HIS A 193 -34.61 1.59 8.98
C HIS A 193 -34.33 0.84 10.30
N ARG A 194 -34.87 -0.36 10.46
CA ARG A 194 -34.65 -1.23 11.63
C ARG A 194 -34.16 -2.63 11.23
N LYS A 195 -34.53 -3.09 10.02
CA LYS A 195 -34.10 -4.34 9.44
C LYS A 195 -33.03 -4.07 8.41
N ILE A 196 -31.78 -4.15 8.83
CA ILE A 196 -30.59 -3.80 8.05
C ILE A 196 -29.79 -5.06 7.82
N CYS A 197 -29.46 -5.37 6.56
CA CYS A 197 -28.52 -6.44 6.25
C CYS A 197 -27.10 -5.89 6.01
N GLY A 198 -26.11 -6.77 6.10
CA GLY A 198 -24.72 -6.40 5.94
C GLY A 198 -23.92 -7.35 5.07
N ILE A 199 -22.94 -6.84 4.34
CA ILE A 199 -21.94 -7.63 3.63
C ILE A 199 -20.55 -7.17 4.10
N PHE A 200 -19.79 -8.07 4.74
CA PHE A 200 -18.49 -7.75 5.34
C PHE A 200 -17.40 -8.73 4.89
N LYS A 201 -16.18 -8.25 4.87
CA LYS A 201 -15.00 -9.03 4.52
C LYS A 201 -14.28 -9.48 5.78
N TYR A 202 -14.13 -10.79 5.98
CA TYR A 202 -13.57 -11.31 7.25
C TYR A 202 -12.07 -11.51 7.23
N ASP A 203 -11.40 -11.57 6.07
CA ASP A 203 -9.95 -11.70 5.94
C ASP A 203 -9.22 -10.35 5.84
N ASP A 204 -9.89 -9.27 6.26
CA ASP A 204 -9.40 -7.90 6.25
C ASP A 204 -9.82 -7.19 7.56
N MET A 205 -8.89 -6.58 8.27
CA MET A 205 -9.17 -5.87 9.53
C MET A 205 -10.19 -4.74 9.34
N GLN A 206 -10.15 -4.04 8.21
CA GLN A 206 -11.15 -3.02 7.90
C GLN A 206 -12.57 -3.62 7.89
N GLY A 207 -12.74 -4.82 7.35
CA GLY A 207 -14.05 -5.48 7.35
C GLY A 207 -14.54 -5.87 8.74
N ILE A 208 -13.64 -6.29 9.62
CA ILE A 208 -13.94 -6.58 11.02
C ILE A 208 -14.31 -5.29 11.77
N GLU A 209 -13.55 -4.21 11.60
CA GLU A 209 -13.85 -2.92 12.24
C GLU A 209 -15.17 -2.32 11.71
N ARG A 210 -15.45 -2.43 10.41
CA ARG A 210 -16.74 -1.99 9.83
C ARG A 210 -17.92 -2.78 10.39
N TYR A 211 -17.79 -4.10 10.54
CA TYR A 211 -18.82 -4.90 11.22
C TYR A 211 -18.98 -4.51 12.69
N LYS A 212 -17.86 -4.27 13.40
CA LYS A 212 -17.89 -3.84 14.80
C LYS A 212 -18.70 -2.55 14.97
N GLY A 213 -18.43 -1.53 14.17
CA GLY A 213 -19.18 -0.28 14.26
C GLY A 213 -20.68 -0.43 13.93
N PHE A 214 -21.01 -1.27 12.95
CA PHE A 214 -22.39 -1.66 12.65
C PHE A 214 -23.07 -2.32 13.88
N MET A 215 -22.42 -3.33 14.44
CA MET A 215 -22.91 -4.08 15.59
C MET A 215 -23.11 -3.18 16.83
N GLU A 216 -22.13 -2.31 17.11
CA GLU A 216 -22.20 -1.36 18.24
C GLU A 216 -23.40 -0.39 18.06
N CYS A 217 -23.60 0.17 16.87
CA CYS A 217 -24.72 1.06 16.62
C CYS A 217 -26.09 0.37 16.76
N MET A 218 -26.22 -0.85 16.25
CA MET A 218 -27.45 -1.66 16.41
C MET A 218 -27.73 -1.96 17.88
N ALA A 219 -26.70 -2.36 18.64
CA ALA A 219 -26.83 -2.66 20.08
C ALA A 219 -27.21 -1.42 20.90
N ASP A 220 -26.59 -0.26 20.63
CA ASP A 220 -26.90 1.00 21.33
C ASP A 220 -28.35 1.49 21.09
N ASN A 221 -29.01 0.95 20.05
CA ASN A 221 -30.41 1.25 19.73
C ASN A 221 -31.36 0.07 20.02
N ASP A 222 -30.94 -0.92 20.80
CA ASP A 222 -31.71 -2.10 21.21
C ASP A 222 -32.25 -2.93 20.01
N ILE A 223 -31.52 -2.95 18.89
CA ILE A 223 -31.90 -3.67 17.67
C ILE A 223 -31.06 -4.94 17.55
N ALA A 224 -31.71 -6.08 17.58
CA ALA A 224 -31.06 -7.37 17.38
C ALA A 224 -30.59 -7.55 15.91
N ILE A 225 -29.41 -8.10 15.75
CA ILE A 225 -28.86 -8.48 14.44
C ILE A 225 -29.27 -9.92 14.14
N ASP A 226 -29.87 -10.14 12.98
CA ASP A 226 -30.16 -11.47 12.46
C ASP A 226 -28.95 -11.99 11.67
N ASP A 227 -28.29 -13.04 12.13
CA ASP A 227 -27.13 -13.65 11.47
C ASP A 227 -27.39 -14.04 10.02
N ASP A 228 -28.63 -14.42 9.68
CA ASP A 228 -29.02 -14.74 8.33
C ASP A 228 -29.01 -13.51 7.39
N CYS A 229 -29.06 -12.31 7.98
CA CYS A 229 -28.99 -11.04 7.27
C CYS A 229 -27.53 -10.53 7.14
N ILE A 230 -26.55 -11.24 7.69
CA ILE A 230 -25.13 -10.89 7.57
C ILE A 230 -24.42 -11.85 6.64
N ARG A 231 -23.80 -11.29 5.59
CA ARG A 231 -22.97 -12.06 4.67
C ARG A 231 -21.50 -11.78 4.91
N TRP A 232 -20.76 -12.82 5.21
CA TRP A 232 -19.31 -12.78 5.26
C TRP A 232 -18.69 -13.34 3.99
N TYR A 233 -17.60 -12.71 3.54
CA TYR A 233 -16.79 -13.20 2.43
C TYR A 233 -15.31 -12.96 2.67
N SER A 234 -14.48 -13.65 1.92
CA SER A 234 -13.03 -13.47 1.87
C SER A 234 -12.57 -13.28 0.43
N THR A 235 -11.32 -12.91 0.24
CA THR A 235 -10.68 -12.92 -1.06
C THR A 235 -10.83 -14.24 -1.80
N LYS A 236 -10.71 -15.37 -1.07
CA LYS A 236 -10.71 -16.70 -1.68
C LYS A 236 -12.08 -17.14 -2.19
N ASP A 237 -13.15 -16.76 -1.51
CA ASP A 237 -14.51 -17.18 -1.86
C ASP A 237 -15.35 -16.08 -2.54
N PHE A 238 -14.70 -14.97 -2.94
CA PHE A 238 -15.35 -13.82 -3.56
C PHE A 238 -16.23 -14.20 -4.75
N ASP A 239 -15.69 -14.89 -5.75
CA ASP A 239 -16.42 -15.26 -6.96
C ASP A 239 -17.65 -16.14 -6.65
N TYR A 240 -17.51 -17.08 -5.72
CA TYR A 240 -18.61 -17.92 -5.27
C TYR A 240 -19.68 -17.10 -4.54
N LYS A 241 -19.28 -16.25 -3.58
CA LYS A 241 -20.20 -15.44 -2.76
C LYS A 241 -20.99 -14.42 -3.59
N PHE A 242 -20.39 -13.92 -4.66
CA PHE A 242 -21.02 -12.95 -5.57
C PHE A 242 -21.53 -13.57 -6.87
N SER A 243 -21.59 -14.92 -6.98
CA SER A 243 -22.28 -15.59 -8.05
C SER A 243 -23.79 -15.33 -7.99
N LYS A 244 -24.47 -15.37 -9.14
CA LYS A 244 -25.92 -15.14 -9.25
C LYS A 244 -26.75 -16.07 -8.34
N SER A 245 -26.35 -17.33 -8.20
CA SER A 245 -27.03 -18.32 -7.34
C SER A 245 -26.87 -17.96 -5.85
N SER A 246 -25.65 -17.59 -5.44
CA SER A 246 -25.36 -17.21 -4.06
C SER A 246 -26.03 -15.88 -3.68
N LEU A 247 -26.03 -14.89 -4.57
CA LEU A 247 -26.76 -13.63 -4.36
C LEU A 247 -28.27 -13.85 -4.25
N ASN A 248 -28.86 -14.75 -5.08
CA ASN A 248 -30.26 -15.13 -4.95
C ASN A 248 -30.59 -15.78 -3.60
N SER A 249 -29.70 -16.61 -3.06
CA SER A 249 -29.90 -17.22 -1.75
C SER A 249 -29.87 -16.15 -0.63
N PHE A 250 -28.94 -15.21 -0.71
CA PHE A 250 -28.85 -14.10 0.25
C PHE A 250 -30.08 -13.18 0.17
N TYR A 251 -30.50 -12.82 -1.03
CA TYR A 251 -31.69 -12.01 -1.27
C TYR A 251 -32.94 -12.61 -0.64
N LYS A 252 -33.13 -13.95 -0.72
CA LYS A 252 -34.28 -14.62 -0.07
C LYS A 252 -34.28 -14.47 1.42
N LYS A 253 -33.10 -14.47 2.07
CA LYS A 253 -32.93 -14.27 3.51
C LYS A 253 -33.18 -12.81 3.90
N THR A 254 -32.72 -11.87 3.07
CA THR A 254 -32.74 -10.42 3.34
C THR A 254 -33.96 -9.70 2.73
N LYS A 255 -34.98 -10.44 2.22
CA LYS A 255 -36.14 -9.86 1.56
C LYS A 255 -36.95 -8.87 2.42
N ASN A 256 -36.87 -9.00 3.75
CA ASN A 256 -37.54 -8.14 4.72
C ASN A 256 -36.64 -6.99 5.21
N CYS A 257 -35.37 -6.95 4.80
CA CYS A 257 -34.49 -5.84 5.11
C CYS A 257 -34.85 -4.64 4.21
N THR A 258 -34.78 -3.47 4.79
CA THR A 258 -35.08 -2.20 4.09
C THR A 258 -33.81 -1.43 3.77
N ALA A 259 -32.68 -1.83 4.34
CA ALA A 259 -31.39 -1.21 4.08
C ALA A 259 -30.25 -2.23 4.13
N MET A 260 -29.12 -1.81 3.58
CA MET A 260 -27.86 -2.57 3.59
C MET A 260 -26.67 -1.66 3.91
N ILE A 261 -25.75 -2.21 4.69
CA ILE A 261 -24.38 -1.70 4.79
C ILE A 261 -23.44 -2.67 4.03
N ALA A 262 -22.70 -2.15 3.06
CA ALA A 262 -21.78 -2.95 2.26
C ALA A 262 -20.32 -2.64 2.62
N TYR A 263 -19.46 -3.65 2.55
CA TYR A 263 -18.03 -3.53 2.87
C TYR A 263 -17.35 -2.36 2.15
N ASN A 264 -17.64 -2.18 0.86
CA ASN A 264 -17.16 -1.04 0.07
C ASN A 264 -18.09 -0.78 -1.12
N ASP A 265 -17.80 0.29 -1.87
CA ASP A 265 -18.62 0.69 -3.01
C ASP A 265 -18.65 -0.36 -4.12
N GLU A 266 -17.55 -1.07 -4.36
CA GLU A 266 -17.54 -2.17 -5.36
C GLU A 266 -18.57 -3.23 -5.02
N ILE A 267 -18.64 -3.66 -3.77
CA ILE A 267 -19.61 -4.63 -3.27
C ILE A 267 -21.02 -4.08 -3.34
N ALA A 268 -21.19 -2.82 -2.97
CA ALA A 268 -22.48 -2.15 -3.00
C ALA A 268 -23.04 -2.09 -4.43
N TYR A 269 -22.27 -1.59 -5.38
CA TYR A 269 -22.71 -1.52 -6.78
C TYR A 269 -22.92 -2.91 -7.41
N LYS A 270 -22.09 -3.88 -7.08
CA LYS A 270 -22.30 -5.27 -7.52
C LYS A 270 -23.63 -5.85 -7.02
N TYR A 271 -24.05 -5.47 -5.81
CA TYR A 271 -25.37 -5.87 -5.30
C TYR A 271 -26.50 -5.05 -5.92
N VAL A 272 -26.30 -3.76 -6.19
CA VAL A 272 -27.25 -2.91 -6.95
C VAL A 272 -27.52 -3.49 -8.34
N ASP A 273 -26.48 -3.88 -9.08
CA ASP A 273 -26.62 -4.51 -10.41
C ASP A 273 -27.43 -5.80 -10.34
N PHE A 274 -27.18 -6.60 -9.29
CA PHE A 274 -27.96 -7.82 -9.08
C PHE A 274 -29.44 -7.51 -8.80
N LEU A 275 -29.75 -6.47 -8.01
CA LEU A 275 -31.12 -6.06 -7.70
C LEU A 275 -31.83 -5.49 -8.93
N ASN A 276 -31.16 -4.64 -9.70
CA ASN A 276 -31.69 -4.07 -10.95
C ASN A 276 -32.06 -5.17 -11.97
N ALA A 277 -31.26 -6.22 -12.06
CA ALA A 277 -31.55 -7.35 -12.91
C ALA A 277 -32.80 -8.15 -12.48
N LYS A 278 -33.31 -7.91 -11.26
CA LYS A 278 -34.54 -8.56 -10.75
C LYS A 278 -35.78 -7.72 -10.95
N SER A 279 -35.74 -6.44 -10.64
CA SER A 279 -36.85 -5.50 -10.76
C SER A 279 -36.37 -4.05 -10.54
N GLU A 280 -36.69 -3.17 -11.47
CA GLU A 280 -36.40 -1.73 -11.36
C GLU A 280 -37.05 -1.05 -10.13
N LYS A 281 -38.12 -1.65 -9.59
CA LYS A 281 -38.83 -1.09 -8.43
C LYS A 281 -38.16 -1.36 -7.07
N PHE A 282 -37.16 -2.26 -7.03
CA PHE A 282 -36.54 -2.65 -5.74
C PHE A 282 -35.74 -1.52 -5.13
N LEU A 283 -34.97 -0.78 -5.92
CA LEU A 283 -34.18 0.37 -5.45
C LEU A 283 -35.06 1.57 -4.99
N SER A 284 -36.35 1.58 -5.35
CA SER A 284 -37.25 2.65 -4.90
C SER A 284 -37.50 2.65 -3.39
N ASN A 285 -37.35 1.50 -2.71
CA ASN A 285 -37.66 1.32 -1.29
C ASN A 285 -36.52 0.68 -0.49
N PHE A 286 -35.31 0.58 -1.07
CA PHE A 286 -34.15 -0.02 -0.40
C PHE A 286 -33.03 1.00 -0.30
N SER A 287 -32.53 1.18 0.92
CA SER A 287 -31.44 2.10 1.21
C SER A 287 -30.10 1.37 1.27
N MET A 288 -29.03 2.06 0.92
CA MET A 288 -27.68 1.47 0.92
C MET A 288 -26.64 2.50 1.38
N VAL A 289 -25.70 2.02 2.21
CA VAL A 289 -24.50 2.76 2.59
C VAL A 289 -23.28 1.90 2.40
N SER A 290 -22.13 2.51 2.16
CA SER A 290 -20.88 1.78 1.94
C SER A 290 -19.64 2.59 2.33
N PHE A 291 -18.46 2.23 1.82
CA PHE A 291 -17.19 2.89 2.11
C PHE A 291 -16.41 3.08 0.81
N ASP A 292 -15.46 4.01 0.85
CA ASP A 292 -14.46 4.39 -0.15
C ASP A 292 -14.75 5.64 -0.98
N ASP A 293 -16.01 6.10 -1.08
CA ASP A 293 -16.45 7.22 -1.94
C ASP A 293 -15.90 7.09 -3.37
N ALA A 294 -16.17 5.93 -3.97
CA ALA A 294 -15.78 5.63 -5.34
C ALA A 294 -16.89 6.03 -6.32
N VAL A 295 -16.51 6.71 -7.39
CA VAL A 295 -17.45 7.02 -8.48
C VAL A 295 -17.57 5.78 -9.38
N LEU A 296 -18.44 4.87 -8.96
CA LEU A 296 -18.76 3.63 -9.69
C LEU A 296 -20.27 3.64 -9.98
N GLY A 297 -20.66 3.52 -11.22
CA GLY A 297 -22.08 3.41 -11.59
C GLY A 297 -22.67 4.62 -12.32
N GLU A 298 -23.99 4.63 -12.49
CA GLU A 298 -24.72 5.67 -13.23
C GLU A 298 -24.75 7.00 -12.49
N LYS A 299 -24.74 8.11 -13.23
CA LYS A 299 -24.64 9.47 -12.67
C LYS A 299 -25.80 9.83 -11.72
N ASP A 300 -26.96 9.17 -11.87
CA ASP A 300 -28.18 9.53 -11.15
C ASP A 300 -28.35 8.76 -9.81
N PHE A 301 -27.51 7.74 -9.54
CA PHE A 301 -27.52 6.98 -8.30
C PHE A 301 -26.14 6.99 -7.66
N LYS A 302 -26.03 7.72 -6.56
CA LYS A 302 -24.79 7.82 -5.78
C LYS A 302 -25.01 7.24 -4.38
N ILE A 303 -24.19 6.26 -4.02
CA ILE A 303 -24.23 5.65 -2.68
C ILE A 303 -23.60 6.62 -1.66
N ILE A 304 -24.28 6.80 -0.51
CA ILE A 304 -23.72 7.49 0.64
C ILE A 304 -22.64 6.59 1.24
N SER A 305 -21.43 7.12 1.32
CA SER A 305 -20.24 6.31 1.58
C SER A 305 -19.31 6.98 2.59
N GLY A 306 -18.65 6.20 3.42
CA GLY A 306 -17.52 6.67 4.21
C GLY A 306 -16.37 7.08 3.29
N ALA A 307 -16.10 8.38 3.17
CA ALA A 307 -15.10 8.89 2.25
C ALA A 307 -13.69 8.49 2.65
N HIS A 308 -12.93 7.92 1.73
CA HIS A 308 -11.55 7.52 1.93
C HIS A 308 -10.60 8.53 1.28
N PRO A 309 -9.75 9.22 2.05
CA PRO A 309 -8.83 10.24 1.53
C PRO A 309 -7.57 9.61 0.91
N LYS A 310 -7.73 8.78 -0.13
CA LYS A 310 -6.72 7.91 -0.75
C LYS A 310 -5.40 8.62 -1.02
N GLU A 311 -5.46 9.77 -1.70
CA GLU A 311 -4.26 10.55 -2.04
C GLU A 311 -3.60 11.16 -0.80
N LYS A 312 -4.40 11.71 0.14
CA LYS A 312 -3.86 12.29 1.39
C LYS A 312 -3.20 11.22 2.25
N LEU A 313 -3.80 10.03 2.34
CA LEU A 313 -3.23 8.89 3.05
C LEU A 313 -1.90 8.48 2.42
N GLY A 314 -1.84 8.35 1.10
CA GLY A 314 -0.61 8.03 0.37
C GLY A 314 0.50 9.08 0.60
N ARG A 315 0.18 10.36 0.50
CA ARG A 315 1.12 11.47 0.79
C ARG A 315 1.63 11.42 2.23
N LEU A 316 0.75 11.14 3.20
CA LEU A 316 1.13 11.05 4.61
C LEU A 316 2.04 9.86 4.88
N ALA A 317 1.72 8.68 4.32
CA ALA A 317 2.55 7.48 4.41
C ALA A 317 3.96 7.73 3.87
N ALA A 318 4.05 8.36 2.69
CA ALA A 318 5.33 8.71 2.08
C ALA A 318 6.12 9.72 2.94
N ARG A 319 5.48 10.76 3.46
CA ARG A 319 6.14 11.73 4.35
C ARG A 319 6.61 11.10 5.66
N ASN A 320 5.80 10.21 6.25
CA ASN A 320 6.15 9.57 7.51
C ASN A 320 7.31 8.59 7.33
N ILE A 321 7.31 7.76 6.28
CA ILE A 321 8.46 6.88 6.02
C ILE A 321 9.75 7.68 5.77
N ILE A 322 9.68 8.83 5.07
CA ILE A 322 10.84 9.71 4.86
C ILE A 322 11.31 10.33 6.19
N LYS A 323 10.39 10.76 7.05
CA LYS A 323 10.74 11.23 8.41
C LYS A 323 11.45 10.13 9.19
N MET A 324 10.90 8.90 9.20
CA MET A 324 11.51 7.74 9.87
C MET A 324 12.91 7.42 9.33
N LEU A 325 13.15 7.62 8.03
CA LEU A 325 14.47 7.42 7.39
C LEU A 325 15.52 8.42 7.86
N ASN A 326 15.11 9.62 8.27
CA ASN A 326 15.98 10.71 8.67
C ASN A 326 16.02 10.91 10.20
N ASP A 327 15.24 10.14 10.95
CA ASP A 327 15.15 10.23 12.41
C ASP A 327 15.98 9.14 13.07
N SER A 328 17.05 9.53 13.75
CA SER A 328 17.91 8.63 14.51
C SER A 328 17.26 8.08 15.78
N ASP A 329 16.20 8.73 16.28
CA ASP A 329 15.46 8.37 17.49
C ASP A 329 14.03 7.93 17.20
N ARG A 330 13.77 7.45 15.98
CA ARG A 330 12.43 7.09 15.51
C ARG A 330 11.66 6.10 16.39
N ILE A 331 12.38 5.30 17.19
CA ILE A 331 11.76 4.31 18.10
C ILE A 331 10.94 5.00 19.20
N ASN A 332 11.32 6.23 19.57
CA ASN A 332 10.65 7.03 20.60
C ASN A 332 9.61 8.00 20.04
N HIS A 333 9.42 8.03 18.71
CA HIS A 333 8.46 8.91 18.06
C HIS A 333 7.27 8.10 17.52
N ASN A 334 6.09 8.73 17.50
CA ASN A 334 4.87 8.16 16.96
C ASN A 334 4.60 8.76 15.56
N TYR A 335 4.53 7.89 14.55
CA TYR A 335 4.20 8.24 13.16
C TYR A 335 2.81 7.76 12.76
N SER A 336 2.05 7.19 13.67
CA SER A 336 0.70 6.72 13.43
C SER A 336 -0.27 7.88 13.22
N HIS A 337 -1.28 7.65 12.41
CA HIS A 337 -2.36 8.61 12.20
C HIS A 337 -3.67 7.90 11.89
N LYS A 338 -4.75 8.37 12.50
CA LYS A 338 -6.09 7.88 12.21
C LYS A 338 -6.93 9.00 11.61
N PHE A 339 -7.35 8.84 10.36
CA PHE A 339 -8.17 9.84 9.68
C PHE A 339 -9.58 9.92 10.31
N PRO A 340 -10.13 11.14 10.43
CA PRO A 340 -11.49 11.33 10.92
C PRO A 340 -12.50 10.77 9.92
N VAL A 341 -13.72 10.50 10.43
CA VAL A 341 -14.86 10.11 9.61
C VAL A 341 -15.33 11.29 8.77
N ILE A 342 -15.49 11.03 7.48
CA ILE A 342 -16.15 11.93 6.52
C ILE A 342 -17.15 11.07 5.76
N ILE A 343 -18.42 11.45 5.75
CA ILE A 343 -19.47 10.79 4.97
C ILE A 343 -19.71 11.62 3.71
N SER A 344 -19.69 10.96 2.56
CA SER A 344 -19.94 11.60 1.27
C SER A 344 -21.44 11.84 1.06
N GLU A 345 -21.76 12.85 0.28
CA GLU A 345 -23.12 13.09 -0.16
C GLU A 345 -23.56 12.04 -1.19
N GLY A 346 -24.83 11.67 -1.15
CA GLY A 346 -25.46 10.73 -2.08
C GLY A 346 -26.97 10.72 -1.96
N ASN A 347 -27.64 9.85 -2.73
CA ASN A 347 -29.09 9.72 -2.76
C ASN A 347 -29.57 8.28 -2.51
N SER A 348 -28.72 7.45 -1.93
CA SER A 348 -28.96 6.03 -1.71
C SER A 348 -29.72 5.71 -0.40
N VAL A 349 -29.98 6.71 0.45
CA VAL A 349 -30.73 6.53 1.69
C VAL A 349 -32.05 7.27 1.59
N LYS A 350 -33.12 6.59 1.92
CA LYS A 350 -34.52 7.07 1.87
C LYS A 350 -35.13 6.98 3.25
N MET A 351 -36.00 7.90 3.58
CA MET A 351 -36.82 7.83 4.78
C MET A 351 -37.89 6.76 4.60
N ILE A 352 -38.08 5.95 5.62
CA ILE A 352 -39.21 5.03 5.74
C ILE A 352 -40.17 5.61 6.77
N GLU A 353 -41.39 5.84 6.37
CA GLU A 353 -42.49 6.14 7.31
C GLU A 353 -42.84 4.85 8.07
N GLU A 354 -42.99 4.92 9.38
CA GLU A 354 -43.36 3.80 10.26
C GLU A 354 -44.74 3.21 9.94
#